data_ce5ed46e444b5d9b678998ad29227c72
#
_entry.id   ce5ed46e444b5d9b678998ad29227c72
#
_cell.length_a   1.000
_cell.length_b   1.000
_cell.length_c   1.000
_cell.angle_alpha   90.00
_cell.angle_beta   90.00
_cell.angle_gamma   90.00
#
_symmetry.space_group_name_H-M   'P 1'
#
loop_
_entity.id
_entity.type
_entity.pdbx_description
1 polymer ?
#
loop_
_entity_poly.entity_id
_entity_poly.type
_entity_poly.pdbx_seq_one_letter_code
_entity_poly.pdbx_strand_id
1 'polypeptide(L)'
;QISTSTWPMSGDEIQRALSQAKISNNAQQKVIDSIQNALKVDNQTAKLDLFAETDQKNIPQAFGDHTKAQYVGSLELNAGGENWDGKLRVNAEKDPQIDNGQDVNVEGSYIAGKLWNQWLIAGQMPTYWGPGHDGSLIRGDASRPVYGFTAQRAEQKAFDTKWLSWVGPWQYQAFAGQLDDYEAIPDAKILGFRLTAQPLPYLELGASRILQWGGEGRPESWDSLWNAIKGNDNFNDGDDDKSNQIAGFDGRLNLQPLLDVPVSLYGQYVGEDEAGLLPSKKMYLAGADFSSSYKNMPYQLYAEWADTRTNGDAKGISYSHYIYQDGYYQHGFPLGHAMGGDGEMISVGGDIRFDVMNRLSGRVMYAKVNQSAAHFGDDQINKAFPEDDKIKALDLTWTHYLKPTLPLKINGWVSDSDRQGNDAGASIGIEIPLDRDIFGF
;
A
#
# COMPACT_ATOMS: atom_id res chain seq x y z
N GLN A 1 7.29 -7.97 19.11
CA GLN A 1 6.28 -7.26 18.34
C GLN A 1 6.94 -6.43 17.26
N ILE A 2 6.30 -6.32 16.10
CA ILE A 2 6.67 -5.44 15.00
C ILE A 2 5.43 -4.70 14.51
N SER A 3 5.59 -3.47 14.01
CA SER A 3 4.56 -2.76 13.27
C SER A 3 4.35 -3.45 11.92
N THR A 4 3.10 -3.64 11.53
CA THR A 4 2.71 -4.17 10.22
C THR A 4 2.04 -3.11 9.35
N SER A 5 2.05 -1.85 9.79
CA SER A 5 1.42 -0.72 9.10
C SER A 5 2.38 0.09 8.23
N THR A 6 3.61 -0.40 8.00
CA THR A 6 4.63 0.23 7.13
C THR A 6 5.27 -0.81 6.23
N TRP A 7 5.03 -0.72 4.93
CA TRP A 7 5.57 -1.61 3.91
C TRP A 7 6.40 -0.84 2.87
N PRO A 8 7.40 -1.47 2.25
CA PRO A 8 7.83 -2.85 2.40
C PRO A 8 8.54 -3.12 3.73
N MET A 9 8.49 -4.37 4.18
CA MET A 9 9.18 -4.86 5.37
C MET A 9 10.24 -5.89 4.94
N SER A 10 11.44 -5.84 5.55
CA SER A 10 12.48 -6.81 5.21
C SER A 10 12.10 -8.22 5.66
N GLY A 11 12.45 -9.23 4.85
CA GLY A 11 12.23 -10.64 5.19
C GLY A 11 12.93 -11.05 6.49
N ASP A 12 14.11 -10.50 6.76
CA ASP A 12 14.86 -10.72 8.02
C ASP A 12 14.08 -10.25 9.25
N GLU A 13 13.42 -9.09 9.16
CA GLU A 13 12.61 -8.56 10.26
C GLU A 13 11.37 -9.43 10.51
N ILE A 14 10.73 -9.90 9.43
CA ILE A 14 9.61 -10.84 9.53
C ILE A 14 10.08 -12.15 10.18
N GLN A 15 11.20 -12.73 9.75
CA GLN A 15 11.76 -13.95 10.31
C GLN A 15 12.16 -13.76 11.79
N ARG A 16 12.75 -12.61 12.13
CA ARG A 16 13.07 -12.26 13.52
C ARG A 16 11.81 -12.23 14.40
N ALA A 17 10.74 -11.61 13.90
CA ALA A 17 9.46 -11.57 14.62
C ALA A 17 8.84 -12.96 14.78
N LEU A 18 8.85 -13.79 13.74
CA LEU A 18 8.35 -15.17 13.78
C LEU A 18 9.13 -16.03 14.75
N SER A 19 10.47 -15.89 14.82
CA SER A 19 11.30 -16.65 15.75
C SER A 19 11.03 -16.33 17.22
N GLN A 20 10.49 -15.14 17.51
CA GLN A 20 10.13 -14.70 18.86
C GLN A 20 8.64 -14.91 19.17
N ALA A 21 7.86 -15.40 18.21
CA ALA A 21 6.42 -15.62 18.39
C ALA A 21 6.18 -16.76 19.40
N LYS A 22 5.30 -16.54 20.36
CA LYS A 22 4.84 -17.57 21.28
C LYS A 22 3.65 -18.29 20.65
N ILE A 23 3.84 -19.56 20.33
CA ILE A 23 2.81 -20.40 19.70
C ILE A 23 2.07 -21.13 20.83
N SER A 24 0.77 -21.00 20.87
CA SER A 24 -0.09 -21.64 21.85
C SER A 24 -1.01 -22.73 21.28
N ASN A 25 -1.16 -22.78 19.96
CA ASN A 25 -2.02 -23.79 19.31
C ASN A 25 -1.61 -24.05 17.84
N ASN A 26 -2.16 -25.13 17.26
CA ASN A 26 -1.87 -25.55 15.90
C ASN A 26 -2.33 -24.56 14.83
N ALA A 27 -3.35 -23.75 15.09
CA ALA A 27 -3.82 -22.75 14.14
C ALA A 27 -2.77 -21.62 13.98
N GLN A 28 -2.16 -21.17 15.09
CA GLN A 28 -1.06 -20.20 15.04
C GLN A 28 0.16 -20.76 14.33
N GLN A 29 0.47 -22.06 14.52
CA GLN A 29 1.56 -22.71 13.76
C GLN A 29 1.29 -22.67 12.26
N LYS A 30 0.07 -22.95 11.80
CA LYS A 30 -0.30 -22.86 10.38
C LYS A 30 -0.12 -21.46 9.80
N VAL A 31 -0.40 -20.40 10.56
CA VAL A 31 -0.15 -19.03 10.13
C VAL A 31 1.34 -18.80 9.91
N ILE A 32 2.18 -19.24 10.87
CA ILE A 32 3.64 -19.12 10.77
C ILE A 32 4.16 -19.87 9.54
N ASP A 33 3.74 -21.12 9.36
CA ASP A 33 4.14 -21.96 8.22
C ASP A 33 3.74 -21.34 6.89
N SER A 34 2.55 -20.71 6.83
CA SER A 34 2.07 -20.00 5.64
C SER A 34 2.92 -18.76 5.33
N ILE A 35 3.31 -17.98 6.35
CA ILE A 35 4.19 -16.82 6.17
C ILE A 35 5.59 -17.29 5.72
N GLN A 36 6.11 -18.36 6.31
CA GLN A 36 7.40 -18.93 5.90
C GLN A 36 7.38 -19.44 4.46
N ASN A 37 6.26 -20.01 3.99
CA ASN A 37 6.12 -20.41 2.59
C ASN A 37 6.10 -19.18 1.67
N ALA A 38 5.39 -18.12 2.01
CA ALA A 38 5.40 -16.88 1.25
C ALA A 38 6.82 -16.29 1.14
N LEU A 39 7.57 -16.24 2.24
CA LEU A 39 8.98 -15.81 2.23
C LEU A 39 9.87 -16.70 1.35
N LYS A 40 9.62 -18.00 1.28
CA LYS A 40 10.35 -18.89 0.37
C LYS A 40 10.06 -18.60 -1.10
N VAL A 41 8.81 -18.24 -1.43
CA VAL A 41 8.44 -17.80 -2.78
C VAL A 41 9.15 -16.51 -3.15
N ASP A 42 9.16 -15.52 -2.24
CA ASP A 42 9.82 -14.23 -2.48
C ASP A 42 11.35 -14.35 -2.59
N ASN A 43 11.96 -15.30 -1.89
CA ASN A 43 13.41 -15.52 -1.85
C ASN A 43 13.92 -16.46 -2.97
N GLN A 44 13.09 -16.86 -3.96
CA GLN A 44 13.57 -17.64 -5.11
C GLN A 44 14.56 -16.81 -5.93
N THR A 45 15.68 -17.41 -6.33
CA THR A 45 16.73 -16.73 -7.12
C THR A 45 16.21 -16.25 -8.47
N ALA A 46 15.33 -17.04 -9.10
CA ALA A 46 14.68 -16.67 -10.34
C ALA A 46 13.26 -17.24 -10.36
N LYS A 47 12.30 -16.44 -10.82
CA LYS A 47 10.92 -16.90 -11.01
C LYS A 47 10.27 -16.23 -12.23
N LEU A 48 9.30 -16.93 -12.80
CA LEU A 48 8.42 -16.45 -13.85
C LEU A 48 7.01 -16.29 -13.25
N ASP A 49 6.46 -15.11 -13.32
CA ASP A 49 5.08 -14.85 -12.92
C ASP A 49 4.23 -14.67 -14.16
N LEU A 50 3.13 -15.39 -14.23
CA LEU A 50 2.16 -15.30 -15.31
C LEU A 50 0.80 -14.98 -14.73
N PHE A 51 0.14 -14.00 -15.30
CA PHE A 51 -1.20 -13.57 -14.92
C PHE A 51 -2.06 -13.34 -16.16
N ALA A 52 -3.32 -13.74 -16.06
CA ALA A 52 -4.33 -13.47 -17.08
C ALA A 52 -5.70 -13.30 -16.42
N GLU A 53 -6.49 -12.35 -16.91
CA GLU A 53 -7.89 -12.16 -16.52
C GLU A 53 -8.82 -12.06 -17.73
N THR A 54 -10.07 -12.39 -17.51
CA THR A 54 -11.08 -12.44 -18.60
C THR A 54 -11.60 -11.04 -18.95
N ASP A 55 -11.60 -10.13 -17.98
CA ASP A 55 -12.03 -8.74 -18.12
C ASP A 55 -11.34 -7.89 -17.07
N GLN A 56 -11.20 -6.58 -17.31
CA GLN A 56 -10.57 -5.65 -16.37
C GLN A 56 -11.44 -5.48 -15.12
N LYS A 57 -10.82 -5.61 -13.97
CA LYS A 57 -11.46 -5.51 -12.68
C LYS A 57 -11.67 -4.04 -12.27
N ASN A 58 -12.84 -3.48 -12.62
CA ASN A 58 -13.20 -2.08 -12.36
C ASN A 58 -13.76 -1.85 -10.94
N ILE A 59 -13.02 -2.28 -9.92
CA ILE A 59 -13.34 -2.06 -8.51
C ILE A 59 -12.09 -1.54 -7.77
N PRO A 60 -12.23 -0.71 -6.71
CA PRO A 60 -11.08 -0.29 -5.90
C PRO A 60 -10.26 -1.48 -5.42
N GLN A 61 -8.96 -1.45 -5.67
CA GLN A 61 -8.04 -2.54 -5.34
C GLN A 61 -7.81 -2.64 -3.83
N ALA A 62 -7.68 -3.85 -3.30
CA ALA A 62 -7.28 -4.10 -1.93
C ALA A 62 -5.75 -4.04 -1.77
N PHE A 63 -5.28 -3.91 -0.54
CA PHE A 63 -3.86 -4.02 -0.23
C PHE A 63 -3.27 -5.33 -0.76
N GLY A 64 -2.16 -5.22 -1.49
CA GLY A 64 -1.46 -6.34 -2.09
C GLY A 64 -1.99 -6.75 -3.48
N ASP A 65 -3.01 -6.10 -4.00
CA ASP A 65 -3.44 -6.27 -5.40
C ASP A 65 -2.71 -5.25 -6.28
N HIS A 66 -1.72 -5.72 -7.04
CA HIS A 66 -0.87 -4.88 -7.89
C HIS A 66 -1.18 -5.04 -9.38
N THR A 67 -2.25 -5.71 -9.74
CA THR A 67 -2.62 -5.98 -11.15
C THR A 67 -3.00 -4.68 -11.85
N LYS A 68 -2.37 -4.39 -12.98
CA LYS A 68 -2.58 -3.18 -13.78
C LYS A 68 -2.92 -3.46 -15.25
N ALA A 69 -2.92 -4.73 -15.66
CA ALA A 69 -3.21 -5.14 -17.02
C ALA A 69 -3.88 -6.52 -17.03
N GLN A 70 -4.65 -6.83 -18.07
CA GLN A 70 -5.33 -8.13 -18.21
C GLN A 70 -4.35 -9.28 -18.38
N TYR A 71 -3.22 -9.06 -19.04
CA TYR A 71 -2.20 -10.07 -19.22
C TYR A 71 -0.86 -9.52 -18.76
N VAL A 72 -0.21 -10.24 -17.86
CA VAL A 72 1.12 -9.88 -17.35
C VAL A 72 2.03 -11.11 -17.36
N GLY A 73 3.19 -10.95 -17.95
CA GLY A 73 4.29 -11.90 -17.83
C GLY A 73 5.50 -11.21 -17.21
N SER A 74 6.02 -11.73 -16.10
CA SER A 74 7.15 -11.11 -15.41
C SER A 74 8.28 -12.11 -15.20
N LEU A 75 9.50 -11.70 -15.49
CA LEU A 75 10.71 -12.41 -15.10
C LEU A 75 11.34 -11.67 -13.92
N GLU A 76 11.56 -12.38 -12.83
CA GLU A 76 12.16 -11.84 -11.61
C GLU A 76 13.45 -12.58 -11.30
N LEU A 77 14.51 -11.82 -11.02
CA LEU A 77 15.81 -12.30 -10.58
C LEU A 77 16.15 -11.66 -9.24
N ASN A 78 16.40 -12.48 -8.24
CA ASN A 78 16.74 -12.04 -6.89
C ASN A 78 18.16 -12.45 -6.53
N ALA A 79 18.88 -11.55 -5.89
CA ALA A 79 20.19 -11.83 -5.31
C ALA A 79 20.36 -11.01 -4.04
N GLY A 80 20.91 -11.63 -3.00
CA GLY A 80 21.06 -10.96 -1.72
C GLY A 80 22.11 -11.60 -0.85
N GLY A 81 22.46 -10.90 0.23
CA GLY A 81 23.38 -11.31 1.26
C GLY A 81 23.03 -10.64 2.59
N GLU A 82 23.88 -10.77 3.60
CA GLU A 82 23.60 -10.26 4.94
C GLU A 82 23.35 -8.74 4.98
N ASN A 83 24.05 -7.97 4.13
CA ASN A 83 24.03 -6.51 4.16
C ASN A 83 23.64 -5.88 2.81
N TRP A 84 23.12 -6.65 1.90
CA TRP A 84 22.62 -6.14 0.61
C TRP A 84 21.53 -7.06 0.06
N ASP A 85 20.66 -6.49 -0.76
CA ASP A 85 19.60 -7.20 -1.44
C ASP A 85 19.31 -6.51 -2.78
N GLY A 86 18.86 -7.29 -3.76
CA GLY A 86 18.53 -6.76 -5.07
C GLY A 86 17.55 -7.65 -5.82
N LYS A 87 16.64 -6.99 -6.49
CA LYS A 87 15.62 -7.60 -7.34
C LYS A 87 15.62 -6.91 -8.68
N LEU A 88 15.75 -7.65 -9.74
CA LEU A 88 15.45 -7.22 -11.09
C LEU A 88 14.16 -7.89 -11.55
N ARG A 89 13.13 -7.12 -11.82
CA ARG A 89 11.86 -7.59 -12.36
C ARG A 89 11.58 -6.89 -13.68
N VAL A 90 11.30 -7.66 -14.72
CA VAL A 90 10.88 -7.16 -16.03
C VAL A 90 9.48 -7.66 -16.27
N ASN A 91 8.55 -6.74 -16.47
CA ASN A 91 7.14 -7.02 -16.73
C ASN A 91 6.83 -6.72 -18.19
N ALA A 92 6.12 -7.64 -18.85
CA ALA A 92 5.47 -7.43 -20.13
C ALA A 92 3.96 -7.42 -19.89
N GLU A 93 3.31 -6.34 -20.26
CA GLU A 93 1.89 -6.09 -20.01
C GLU A 93 1.13 -5.97 -21.33
N LYS A 94 -0.11 -6.46 -21.34
CA LYS A 94 -1.03 -6.28 -22.46
C LYS A 94 -2.42 -5.96 -21.95
N ASP A 95 -3.10 -5.07 -22.65
CA ASP A 95 -4.43 -4.56 -22.31
C ASP A 95 -4.42 -3.93 -20.89
N PRO A 96 -3.65 -2.84 -20.67
CA PRO A 96 -3.54 -2.18 -19.37
C PRO A 96 -4.86 -1.49 -18.99
N GLN A 97 -5.14 -1.41 -17.68
CA GLN A 97 -6.31 -0.72 -17.14
C GLN A 97 -6.28 0.78 -17.48
N ILE A 98 -5.10 1.37 -17.41
CA ILE A 98 -4.84 2.75 -17.86
C ILE A 98 -3.63 2.66 -18.80
N ASP A 99 -3.83 3.08 -20.04
CA ASP A 99 -2.77 3.08 -21.04
C ASP A 99 -1.77 4.21 -20.73
N ASN A 100 -0.53 3.83 -20.48
CA ASN A 100 0.59 4.74 -20.26
C ASN A 100 1.63 4.68 -21.40
N GLY A 101 1.29 3.99 -22.50
CA GLY A 101 2.17 3.80 -23.65
C GLY A 101 3.36 2.87 -23.41
N GLN A 102 3.39 2.10 -22.34
CA GLN A 102 4.48 1.20 -21.99
C GLN A 102 4.00 -0.25 -21.84
N ASP A 103 4.32 -1.09 -22.81
CA ASP A 103 4.06 -2.52 -22.78
C ASP A 103 5.09 -3.29 -21.93
N VAL A 104 6.24 -2.70 -21.64
CA VAL A 104 7.32 -3.30 -20.85
C VAL A 104 7.82 -2.31 -19.81
N ASN A 105 7.91 -2.75 -18.57
CA ASN A 105 8.41 -1.93 -17.46
C ASN A 105 9.29 -2.76 -16.51
N VAL A 106 9.92 -2.08 -15.55
CA VAL A 106 10.79 -2.68 -14.53
C VAL A 106 10.26 -2.46 -13.11
N GLU A 107 8.97 -2.23 -12.98
CA GLU A 107 8.30 -2.04 -11.69
C GLU A 107 8.52 -3.25 -10.78
N GLY A 108 8.79 -2.98 -9.50
CA GLY A 108 9.18 -3.99 -8.53
C GLY A 108 10.69 -4.24 -8.44
N SER A 109 11.50 -3.60 -9.31
CA SER A 109 12.97 -3.70 -9.26
C SER A 109 13.57 -2.77 -8.22
N TYR A 110 14.59 -3.24 -7.51
CA TYR A 110 15.34 -2.44 -6.54
C TYR A 110 16.74 -2.99 -6.29
N ILE A 111 17.57 -2.14 -5.72
CA ILE A 111 18.83 -2.51 -5.05
C ILE A 111 18.83 -1.89 -3.64
N ALA A 112 19.27 -2.65 -2.66
CA ALA A 112 19.31 -2.24 -1.26
C ALA A 112 20.64 -2.55 -0.61
N GLY A 113 21.11 -1.65 0.25
CA GLY A 113 22.27 -1.83 1.09
C GLY A 113 21.92 -1.56 2.56
N LYS A 114 22.42 -2.40 3.46
CA LYS A 114 22.24 -2.25 4.91
C LYS A 114 23.48 -1.57 5.50
N LEU A 115 23.26 -0.42 6.11
CA LEU A 115 24.29 0.32 6.83
C LEU A 115 23.84 0.51 8.26
N TRP A 116 24.57 -0.07 9.22
CA TRP A 116 24.14 -0.17 10.63
C TRP A 116 22.74 -0.79 10.74
N ASN A 117 21.81 -0.09 11.38
CA ASN A 117 20.40 -0.51 11.46
C ASN A 117 19.50 0.21 10.45
N GLN A 118 19.99 0.46 9.24
CA GLN A 118 19.30 1.17 8.18
C GLN A 118 19.39 0.40 6.87
N TRP A 119 18.28 0.22 6.19
CA TRP A 119 18.23 -0.14 4.78
C TRP A 119 18.15 1.13 3.93
N LEU A 120 19.05 1.26 2.98
CA LEU A 120 19.05 2.28 1.93
C LEU A 120 18.70 1.58 0.62
N ILE A 121 17.63 1.98 -0.01
CA ILE A 121 17.01 1.28 -1.13
C ILE A 121 16.85 2.25 -2.28
N ALA A 122 17.20 1.84 -3.48
CA ALA A 122 16.94 2.56 -4.74
C ALA A 122 16.13 1.67 -5.67
N GLY A 123 15.03 2.17 -6.23
CA GLY A 123 14.19 1.41 -7.15
C GLY A 123 12.73 1.80 -7.15
N GLN A 124 11.90 0.93 -7.72
CA GLN A 124 10.45 1.08 -7.84
C GLN A 124 9.75 -0.01 -7.02
N MET A 125 9.57 0.22 -5.73
CA MET A 125 8.89 -0.74 -4.85
C MET A 125 7.50 -0.25 -4.44
N PRO A 126 6.50 -1.13 -4.42
CA PRO A 126 5.22 -0.83 -3.80
C PRO A 126 5.41 -0.39 -2.34
N THR A 127 4.75 0.69 -1.96
CA THR A 127 4.84 1.25 -0.61
C THR A 127 3.44 1.41 -0.03
N TYR A 128 3.25 1.02 1.24
CA TYR A 128 1.96 1.13 1.91
C TYR A 128 2.15 1.63 3.35
N TRP A 129 1.39 2.67 3.75
CA TRP A 129 1.46 3.31 5.06
C TRP A 129 0.09 3.43 5.70
N GLY A 130 -0.23 2.57 6.62
CA GLY A 130 -1.48 2.60 7.35
C GLY A 130 -1.89 1.23 7.87
N PRO A 131 -2.87 1.18 8.77
CA PRO A 131 -3.36 -0.05 9.38
C PRO A 131 -4.51 -0.72 8.60
N GLY A 132 -4.98 -0.10 7.50
CA GLY A 132 -6.14 -0.57 6.72
C GLY A 132 -5.89 -1.89 5.98
N HIS A 133 -6.96 -2.58 5.64
CA HIS A 133 -6.96 -3.81 4.85
C HIS A 133 -7.26 -3.57 3.37
N ASP A 134 -8.09 -2.57 3.06
CA ASP A 134 -8.49 -2.24 1.70
C ASP A 134 -7.84 -0.97 1.15
N GLY A 135 -7.24 -0.17 2.02
CA GLY A 135 -6.57 1.02 1.55
C GLY A 135 -5.87 1.82 2.64
N SER A 136 -5.14 2.82 2.21
CA SER A 136 -4.52 3.83 3.06
C SER A 136 -4.81 5.21 2.50
N LEU A 137 -5.19 6.14 3.35
CA LEU A 137 -5.51 7.50 2.95
C LEU A 137 -4.28 8.31 2.53
N ILE A 138 -3.07 7.93 2.98
CA ILE A 138 -1.87 8.73 2.74
C ILE A 138 -0.90 8.08 1.75
N ARG A 139 -0.70 6.77 1.82
CA ARG A 139 0.14 6.03 0.88
C ARG A 139 -0.40 4.63 0.71
N GLY A 140 -1.14 4.41 -0.36
CA GLY A 140 -1.62 3.10 -0.80
C GLY A 140 -0.71 2.48 -1.84
N ASP A 141 -0.98 1.24 -2.19
CA ASP A 141 -0.29 0.46 -3.21
C ASP A 141 -1.13 0.23 -4.47
N ALA A 142 -2.25 0.94 -4.58
CA ALA A 142 -3.10 0.90 -5.76
C ALA A 142 -2.49 1.59 -6.99
N SER A 143 -1.53 2.52 -6.80
CA SER A 143 -0.79 3.14 -7.90
C SER A 143 0.34 2.23 -8.41
N ARG A 144 0.89 2.58 -9.59
CA ARG A 144 2.19 2.05 -10.01
C ARG A 144 3.29 2.53 -9.07
N PRO A 145 4.31 1.71 -8.77
CA PRO A 145 5.37 2.09 -7.86
C PRO A 145 6.16 3.30 -8.38
N VAL A 146 6.37 4.28 -7.52
CA VAL A 146 7.18 5.47 -7.83
C VAL A 146 8.67 5.11 -7.76
N TYR A 147 9.44 5.51 -8.78
CA TYR A 147 10.89 5.39 -8.77
C TYR A 147 11.49 6.35 -7.73
N GLY A 148 12.41 5.85 -6.90
CA GLY A 148 13.03 6.70 -5.90
C GLY A 148 13.99 5.99 -4.95
N PHE A 149 14.28 6.71 -3.87
CA PHE A 149 15.14 6.26 -2.77
C PHE A 149 14.33 6.14 -1.49
N THR A 150 14.52 5.03 -0.79
CA THR A 150 13.92 4.81 0.52
C THR A 150 15.01 4.55 1.55
N ALA A 151 14.92 5.21 2.68
CA ALA A 151 15.70 4.90 3.88
C ALA A 151 14.74 4.42 4.97
N GLN A 152 15.00 3.25 5.54
CA GLN A 152 14.15 2.72 6.60
C GLN A 152 14.97 1.99 7.65
N ARG A 153 14.44 1.93 8.87
CA ARG A 153 15.07 1.18 9.95
C ARG A 153 14.95 -0.32 9.67
N ALA A 154 16.06 -1.07 9.86
CA ALA A 154 16.11 -2.50 9.55
C ALA A 154 15.43 -3.35 10.63
N GLU A 155 15.66 -3.06 11.91
CA GLU A 155 15.08 -3.78 13.05
C GLU A 155 14.25 -2.86 13.93
N GLN A 156 13.01 -3.24 14.18
CA GLN A 156 12.09 -2.50 15.03
C GLN A 156 12.31 -2.86 16.51
N LYS A 157 13.31 -2.26 17.13
CA LYS A 157 13.63 -2.46 18.55
C LYS A 157 13.36 -1.18 19.35
N ALA A 158 13.02 -1.32 20.61
CA ALA A 158 12.97 -0.18 21.54
C ALA A 158 14.37 0.46 21.71
N PHE A 159 14.40 1.68 22.20
CA PHE A 159 15.65 2.32 22.58
C PHE A 159 16.25 1.65 23.82
N ASP A 160 17.57 1.50 23.85
CA ASP A 160 18.30 0.96 25.01
C ASP A 160 18.35 1.96 26.18
N THR A 161 18.15 3.25 25.87
CA THR A 161 18.18 4.32 26.88
C THR A 161 16.88 4.34 27.70
N LYS A 162 16.99 4.32 29.03
CA LYS A 162 15.85 4.23 29.95
C LYS A 162 14.79 5.32 29.74
N TRP A 163 15.19 6.53 29.39
CA TRP A 163 14.28 7.66 29.20
C TRP A 163 13.56 7.66 27.83
N LEU A 164 13.99 6.83 26.87
CA LEU A 164 13.31 6.62 25.59
C LEU A 164 12.68 5.22 25.44
N SER A 165 12.98 4.30 26.37
CA SER A 165 12.49 2.93 26.28
C SER A 165 10.95 2.82 26.29
N TRP A 166 10.26 3.82 26.80
CA TRP A 166 8.80 3.91 26.80
C TRP A 166 8.18 4.06 25.39
N VAL A 167 8.97 4.49 24.39
CA VAL A 167 8.53 4.55 22.99
C VAL A 167 8.23 3.15 22.45
N GLY A 168 8.84 2.11 23.05
CA GLY A 168 8.70 0.74 22.59
C GLY A 168 9.40 0.48 21.27
N PRO A 169 9.11 -0.63 20.60
CA PRO A 169 9.55 -0.87 19.22
C PRO A 169 9.09 0.26 18.31
N TRP A 170 9.98 0.74 17.45
CA TRP A 170 9.68 1.85 16.56
C TRP A 170 10.32 1.66 15.19
N GLN A 171 9.71 2.26 14.19
CA GLN A 171 10.12 2.21 12.79
C GLN A 171 10.04 3.60 12.19
N TYR A 172 10.93 3.92 11.26
CA TYR A 172 10.74 5.02 10.34
C TYR A 172 10.95 4.55 8.90
N GLN A 173 10.32 5.24 7.97
CA GLN A 173 10.57 5.16 6.55
C GLN A 173 10.58 6.57 5.98
N ALA A 174 11.65 6.93 5.28
CA ALA A 174 11.78 8.17 4.52
C ALA A 174 11.91 7.81 3.05
N PHE A 175 11.17 8.51 2.19
CA PHE A 175 11.11 8.26 0.77
C PHE A 175 11.31 9.56 -0.01
N ALA A 176 12.06 9.50 -1.10
CA ALA A 176 12.19 10.57 -2.08
C ALA A 176 12.17 9.96 -3.49
N GLY A 177 11.23 10.41 -4.31
CA GLY A 177 11.03 9.90 -5.66
C GLY A 177 10.59 10.96 -6.64
N GLN A 178 10.39 10.54 -7.87
CA GLN A 178 9.89 11.36 -8.96
C GLN A 178 8.65 10.74 -9.54
N LEU A 179 7.64 11.57 -9.80
CA LEU A 179 6.41 11.16 -10.44
C LEU A 179 6.62 11.07 -11.95
N ASP A 180 6.16 9.97 -12.53
CA ASP A 180 6.16 9.77 -13.98
C ASP A 180 4.76 10.07 -14.53
N ASP A 181 4.68 10.39 -15.82
CA ASP A 181 3.42 10.73 -16.51
C ASP A 181 2.63 11.82 -15.77
N TYR A 182 3.36 12.85 -15.33
CA TYR A 182 2.85 14.00 -14.60
C TYR A 182 2.94 15.24 -15.50
N GLU A 183 1.84 15.52 -16.24
CA GLU A 183 1.85 16.49 -17.33
C GLU A 183 1.83 17.94 -16.85
N ALA A 184 1.09 18.22 -15.77
CA ALA A 184 0.94 19.57 -15.24
C ALA A 184 2.26 20.17 -14.77
N ILE A 185 3.13 19.38 -14.18
CA ILE A 185 4.50 19.75 -13.79
C ILE A 185 5.39 18.54 -14.03
N PRO A 186 6.00 18.43 -15.23
CA PRO A 186 6.92 17.34 -15.51
C PRO A 186 8.02 17.23 -14.47
N ASP A 187 8.46 16.01 -14.20
CA ASP A 187 9.49 15.72 -13.20
C ASP A 187 9.17 16.13 -11.75
N ALA A 188 7.89 16.30 -11.40
CA ALA A 188 7.49 16.61 -10.04
C ALA A 188 8.06 15.59 -9.05
N LYS A 189 8.62 16.09 -7.94
CA LYS A 189 9.21 15.25 -6.89
C LYS A 189 8.17 14.92 -5.83
N ILE A 190 8.31 13.74 -5.24
CA ILE A 190 7.52 13.32 -4.09
C ILE A 190 8.45 12.91 -2.96
N LEU A 191 8.22 13.49 -1.78
CA LEU A 191 8.94 13.13 -0.56
C LEU A 191 7.94 12.63 0.47
N GLY A 192 8.35 11.65 1.24
CA GLY A 192 7.51 11.08 2.29
C GLY A 192 8.29 10.73 3.52
N PHE A 193 7.65 10.88 4.66
CA PHE A 193 8.19 10.44 5.94
C PHE A 193 7.09 9.78 6.76
N ARG A 194 7.41 8.63 7.35
CA ARG A 194 6.56 7.91 8.27
C ARG A 194 7.34 7.51 9.51
N LEU A 195 6.72 7.64 10.66
CA LEU A 195 7.20 7.16 11.95
C LEU A 195 6.10 6.31 12.57
N THR A 196 6.45 5.13 13.07
CA THR A 196 5.57 4.29 13.90
C THR A 196 6.23 3.93 15.21
N ALA A 197 5.45 3.78 16.25
CA ALA A 197 5.90 3.39 17.57
C ALA A 197 4.86 2.51 18.27
N GLN A 198 5.33 1.60 19.13
CA GLN A 198 4.48 0.72 19.94
C GLN A 198 4.78 0.96 21.43
N PRO A 199 4.29 2.07 22.00
CA PRO A 199 4.57 2.42 23.40
C PRO A 199 3.98 1.40 24.39
N LEU A 200 2.97 0.67 23.97
CA LEU A 200 2.34 -0.40 24.73
C LEU A 200 2.19 -1.66 23.86
N PRO A 201 2.21 -2.87 24.45
CA PRO A 201 2.12 -4.11 23.68
C PRO A 201 0.84 -4.26 22.84
N TYR A 202 -0.18 -3.47 23.13
CA TYR A 202 -1.48 -3.47 22.48
C TYR A 202 -1.78 -2.22 21.66
N LEU A 203 -0.88 -1.23 21.64
CA LEU A 203 -1.10 0.05 20.97
C LEU A 203 0.06 0.36 20.01
N GLU A 204 -0.28 0.51 18.75
CA GLU A 204 0.57 1.07 17.70
C GLU A 204 0.07 2.45 17.31
N LEU A 205 0.97 3.39 17.14
CA LEU A 205 0.71 4.75 16.69
C LEU A 205 1.59 5.05 15.49
N GLY A 206 1.05 5.75 14.50
CA GLY A 206 1.75 6.18 13.29
C GLY A 206 1.53 7.67 13.03
N ALA A 207 2.54 8.30 12.46
CA ALA A 207 2.47 9.65 11.91
C ALA A 207 3.17 9.67 10.55
N SER A 208 2.55 10.31 9.57
CA SER A 208 3.05 10.33 8.19
C SER A 208 2.85 11.69 7.56
N ARG A 209 3.75 12.06 6.65
CA ARG A 209 3.63 13.26 5.82
C ARG A 209 4.17 12.95 4.43
N ILE A 210 3.47 13.44 3.42
CA ILE A 210 3.86 13.41 2.01
C ILE A 210 3.88 14.85 1.50
N LEU A 211 4.82 15.11 0.60
CA LEU A 211 5.07 16.40 0.00
C LEU A 211 5.32 16.21 -1.50
N GLN A 212 4.52 16.87 -2.36
CA GLN A 212 4.84 17.04 -3.78
C GLN A 212 5.51 18.41 -3.94
N TRP A 213 6.69 18.44 -4.57
CA TRP A 213 7.57 19.59 -4.60
C TRP A 213 8.43 19.60 -5.86
N GLY A 214 8.85 20.78 -6.31
CA GLY A 214 9.74 20.92 -7.46
C GLY A 214 9.09 20.49 -8.78
N GLY A 215 9.90 20.11 -9.74
CA GLY A 215 9.51 19.77 -11.09
C GLY A 215 9.81 20.91 -12.08
N GLU A 216 9.53 20.70 -13.36
CA GLU A 216 9.85 21.65 -14.41
C GLU A 216 9.15 23.00 -14.17
N GLY A 217 9.94 24.07 -14.22
CA GLY A 217 9.48 25.44 -13.97
C GLY A 217 9.20 25.78 -12.50
N ARG A 218 9.53 24.88 -11.55
CA ARG A 218 9.36 25.10 -10.11
C ARG A 218 10.71 25.20 -9.39
N PRO A 219 10.77 25.93 -8.25
CA PRO A 219 12.00 25.99 -7.45
C PRO A 219 12.40 24.63 -6.90
N GLU A 220 13.68 24.25 -7.07
CA GLU A 220 14.28 23.01 -6.53
C GLU A 220 15.50 23.31 -5.64
N SER A 221 15.56 24.50 -5.05
CA SER A 221 16.65 24.88 -4.13
C SER A 221 16.48 24.22 -2.75
N TRP A 222 17.57 24.11 -2.02
CA TRP A 222 17.53 23.63 -0.62
C TRP A 222 16.65 24.52 0.28
N ASP A 223 16.60 25.83 0.01
CA ASP A 223 15.75 26.77 0.76
C ASP A 223 14.27 26.53 0.48
N SER A 224 13.91 26.30 -0.80
CA SER A 224 12.56 25.92 -1.22
C SER A 224 12.13 24.61 -0.55
N LEU A 225 12.96 23.57 -0.62
CA LEU A 225 12.67 22.30 0.04
C LEU A 225 12.51 22.44 1.55
N TRP A 226 13.38 23.25 2.17
CA TRP A 226 13.32 23.45 3.61
C TRP A 226 12.08 24.25 4.06
N ASN A 227 11.64 25.22 3.25
CA ASN A 227 10.38 25.94 3.45
C ASN A 227 9.18 25.02 3.31
N ALA A 228 9.15 24.19 2.27
CA ALA A 228 8.13 23.16 2.07
C ALA A 228 8.05 22.18 3.26
N ILE A 229 9.20 21.66 3.74
CA ILE A 229 9.25 20.78 4.91
C ILE A 229 8.73 21.47 6.17
N LYS A 230 8.97 22.78 6.35
CA LYS A 230 8.45 23.55 7.49
C LYS A 230 6.99 23.96 7.36
N GLY A 231 6.37 23.84 6.17
CA GLY A 231 5.04 24.36 5.90
C GLY A 231 4.98 25.89 5.79
N ASN A 232 6.11 26.57 5.59
CA ASN A 232 6.18 28.04 5.48
C ASN A 232 5.79 28.54 4.08
N ASP A 233 5.74 27.70 3.09
CA ASP A 233 5.32 27.95 1.72
C ASP A 233 3.83 28.27 1.58
N ASN A 234 3.01 27.89 2.56
CA ASN A 234 1.57 28.18 2.59
C ASN A 234 1.23 29.59 3.08
N PHE A 235 2.18 30.34 3.67
CA PHE A 235 1.94 31.62 4.31
C PHE A 235 2.48 32.84 3.55
N ASN A 236 3.24 32.64 2.49
CA ASN A 236 3.80 33.72 1.69
C ASN A 236 2.95 33.98 0.45
N ASP A 237 2.59 35.25 0.20
CA ASP A 237 1.82 35.72 -0.97
C ASP A 237 2.58 35.60 -2.32
N GLY A 238 3.73 34.94 -2.37
CA GLY A 238 4.49 34.68 -3.59
C GLY A 238 4.08 33.37 -4.23
N ASP A 239 3.68 33.40 -5.50
CA ASP A 239 3.21 32.24 -6.27
C ASP A 239 4.27 31.15 -6.55
N ASP A 240 5.52 31.38 -6.17
CA ASP A 240 6.63 30.59 -6.73
C ASP A 240 7.06 29.37 -5.92
N ASP A 241 6.58 29.18 -4.68
CA ASP A 241 7.17 28.19 -3.78
C ASP A 241 6.14 27.28 -3.06
N LYS A 242 4.98 27.06 -3.66
CA LYS A 242 3.94 26.24 -3.02
C LYS A 242 4.08 24.78 -3.35
N SER A 243 4.04 23.94 -2.32
CA SER A 243 4.03 22.48 -2.40
C SER A 243 2.63 21.93 -2.13
N ASN A 244 2.33 20.72 -2.61
CA ASN A 244 1.15 19.98 -2.19
C ASN A 244 1.52 19.07 -1.01
N GLN A 245 0.76 19.12 0.07
CA GLN A 245 1.10 18.44 1.32
C GLN A 245 -0.09 17.63 1.85
N ILE A 246 0.20 16.38 2.22
CA ILE A 246 -0.75 15.48 2.86
C ILE A 246 -0.10 14.95 4.13
N ALA A 247 -0.76 15.11 5.27
CA ALA A 247 -0.24 14.65 6.56
C ALA A 247 -1.33 13.95 7.38
N GLY A 248 -0.93 13.04 8.25
CA GLY A 248 -1.91 12.34 9.08
C GLY A 248 -1.31 11.47 10.16
N PHE A 249 -2.23 10.98 10.97
CA PHE A 249 -1.97 10.07 12.07
C PHE A 249 -2.78 8.79 11.87
N ASP A 250 -2.26 7.69 12.37
CA ASP A 250 -2.97 6.42 12.41
C ASP A 250 -2.65 5.68 13.70
N GLY A 251 -3.47 4.69 13.99
CA GLY A 251 -3.26 3.85 15.15
C GLY A 251 -4.01 2.54 15.07
N ARG A 252 -3.50 1.58 15.82
CA ARG A 252 -4.10 0.25 15.98
C ARG A 252 -4.09 -0.15 17.44
N LEU A 253 -5.25 -0.52 17.95
CA LEU A 253 -5.47 -1.00 19.31
C LEU A 253 -5.87 -2.48 19.30
N ASN A 254 -5.00 -3.35 19.79
CA ASN A 254 -5.29 -4.76 19.95
C ASN A 254 -5.95 -5.02 21.32
N LEU A 255 -7.19 -5.49 21.32
CA LEU A 255 -7.96 -5.71 22.54
C LEU A 255 -7.65 -7.03 23.23
N GLN A 256 -6.98 -7.98 22.56
CA GLN A 256 -6.66 -9.29 23.16
C GLN A 256 -5.89 -9.19 24.49
N PRO A 257 -4.85 -8.36 24.65
CA PRO A 257 -4.14 -8.25 25.92
C PRO A 257 -4.91 -7.50 27.02
N LEU A 258 -5.95 -6.74 26.64
CA LEU A 258 -6.71 -5.90 27.58
C LEU A 258 -7.99 -6.57 28.06
N LEU A 259 -8.71 -7.21 27.14
CA LEU A 259 -10.08 -7.69 27.36
C LEU A 259 -10.23 -9.19 27.08
N ASP A 260 -9.15 -9.87 26.67
CA ASP A 260 -9.18 -11.26 26.17
C ASP A 260 -10.14 -11.48 24.99
N VAL A 261 -10.28 -10.46 24.15
CA VAL A 261 -11.08 -10.48 22.92
C VAL A 261 -10.19 -10.37 21.70
N PRO A 262 -10.23 -11.32 20.75
CA PRO A 262 -9.33 -11.34 19.60
C PRO A 262 -9.75 -10.32 18.51
N VAL A 263 -9.94 -9.07 18.91
CA VAL A 263 -10.35 -7.95 18.07
C VAL A 263 -9.26 -6.89 18.11
N SER A 264 -8.96 -6.28 16.97
CA SER A 264 -8.22 -5.03 16.90
C SER A 264 -9.12 -3.94 16.30
N LEU A 265 -8.99 -2.73 16.83
CA LEU A 265 -9.57 -1.52 16.26
C LEU A 265 -8.45 -0.70 15.62
N TYR A 266 -8.72 -0.09 14.48
CA TYR A 266 -7.73 0.76 13.82
C TYR A 266 -8.39 1.93 13.12
N GLY A 267 -7.59 2.95 12.85
CA GLY A 267 -8.05 4.11 12.10
C GLY A 267 -6.92 4.98 11.60
N GLN A 268 -7.24 5.82 10.64
CA GLN A 268 -6.35 6.79 10.04
C GLN A 268 -7.10 8.12 9.89
N TYR A 269 -6.44 9.19 10.25
CA TYR A 269 -6.89 10.57 10.10
C TYR A 269 -5.86 11.32 9.28
N VAL A 270 -6.26 11.80 8.11
CA VAL A 270 -5.39 12.47 7.15
C VAL A 270 -6.05 13.77 6.70
N GLY A 271 -5.25 14.78 6.46
CA GLY A 271 -5.72 16.02 5.86
C GLY A 271 -4.74 16.57 4.86
N GLU A 272 -5.28 17.31 3.92
CA GLU A 272 -4.57 18.16 2.98
C GLU A 272 -4.58 19.57 3.54
N ASP A 273 -3.51 20.31 3.34
CA ASP A 273 -3.24 21.62 3.91
C ASP A 273 -3.14 21.66 5.45
N GLU A 274 -2.28 22.51 5.94
CA GLU A 274 -2.11 22.74 7.36
C GLU A 274 -2.84 24.03 7.77
N ALA A 275 -3.78 23.89 8.71
CA ALA A 275 -4.31 25.02 9.46
C ALA A 275 -3.61 25.07 10.82
N GLY A 276 -2.46 25.72 10.88
CA GLY A 276 -1.56 25.68 12.03
C GLY A 276 -0.76 24.36 12.08
N LEU A 277 -0.89 23.57 13.16
CA LEU A 277 -0.20 22.29 13.32
C LEU A 277 -1.09 21.06 13.06
N LEU A 278 -2.33 21.26 12.65
CA LEU A 278 -3.29 20.17 12.42
C LEU A 278 -3.71 20.11 10.95
N PRO A 279 -3.87 18.91 10.39
CA PRO A 279 -4.41 18.73 9.06
C PRO A 279 -5.79 19.38 8.90
N SER A 280 -5.97 20.17 7.85
CA SER A 280 -7.29 20.65 7.40
C SER A 280 -7.83 19.75 6.28
N LYS A 281 -9.01 19.97 5.72
CA LYS A 281 -9.59 19.16 4.63
C LYS A 281 -9.45 17.64 4.90
N LYS A 282 -10.24 17.17 5.85
CA LYS A 282 -10.03 15.91 6.58
C LYS A 282 -10.59 14.70 5.86
N MET A 283 -9.80 13.63 5.82
CA MET A 283 -10.18 12.30 5.36
C MET A 283 -10.08 11.31 6.53
N TYR A 284 -10.90 10.26 6.50
CA TYR A 284 -11.01 9.29 7.60
C TYR A 284 -11.00 7.85 7.09
N LEU A 285 -10.36 6.98 7.84
CA LEU A 285 -10.48 5.54 7.73
C LEU A 285 -10.66 4.96 9.13
N ALA A 286 -11.59 4.04 9.29
CA ALA A 286 -11.82 3.33 10.53
C ALA A 286 -12.19 1.89 10.24
N GLY A 287 -11.68 0.97 11.05
CA GLY A 287 -12.00 -0.44 10.90
C GLY A 287 -11.76 -1.24 12.16
N ALA A 288 -12.20 -2.48 12.06
CA ALA A 288 -11.97 -3.50 13.09
C ALA A 288 -11.62 -4.81 12.39
N ASP A 289 -10.74 -5.59 13.00
CA ASP A 289 -10.51 -6.97 12.60
C ASP A 289 -10.65 -7.94 13.77
N PHE A 290 -11.03 -9.15 13.43
CA PHE A 290 -11.24 -10.26 14.34
C PHE A 290 -10.45 -11.46 13.82
N SER A 291 -9.59 -12.03 14.67
CA SER A 291 -8.77 -13.19 14.32
C SER A 291 -9.10 -14.36 15.26
N SER A 292 -9.42 -15.52 14.69
CA SER A 292 -9.73 -16.72 15.47
C SER A 292 -9.38 -17.99 14.67
N SER A 293 -9.81 -19.14 15.18
CA SER A 293 -9.69 -20.41 14.47
C SER A 293 -10.91 -21.28 14.65
N TYR A 294 -11.28 -22.02 13.60
CA TYR A 294 -12.32 -23.04 13.62
C TYR A 294 -11.72 -24.37 13.17
N LYS A 295 -11.80 -25.42 13.99
CA LYS A 295 -11.22 -26.75 13.70
C LYS A 295 -9.75 -26.68 13.24
N ASN A 296 -8.93 -25.88 13.92
CA ASN A 296 -7.53 -25.61 13.56
C ASN A 296 -7.33 -24.93 12.19
N MET A 297 -8.36 -24.33 11.62
CA MET A 297 -8.27 -23.45 10.46
C MET A 297 -8.25 -22.00 10.95
N PRO A 298 -7.12 -21.31 10.92
CA PRO A 298 -7.07 -19.91 11.31
C PRO A 298 -7.80 -19.06 10.28
N TYR A 299 -8.53 -18.07 10.76
CA TYR A 299 -9.22 -17.09 9.93
C TYR A 299 -9.14 -15.69 10.52
N GLN A 300 -9.20 -14.71 9.66
CA GLN A 300 -9.32 -13.31 10.00
C GLN A 300 -10.51 -12.71 9.24
N LEU A 301 -11.30 -11.89 9.92
CA LEU A 301 -12.36 -11.09 9.33
C LEU A 301 -12.09 -9.63 9.63
N TYR A 302 -12.49 -8.74 8.75
CA TYR A 302 -12.42 -7.29 8.99
C TYR A 302 -13.66 -6.59 8.44
N ALA A 303 -13.92 -5.41 9.00
CA ALA A 303 -14.83 -4.43 8.45
C ALA A 303 -14.11 -3.08 8.45
N GLU A 304 -14.18 -2.37 7.34
CA GLU A 304 -13.48 -1.10 7.12
C GLU A 304 -14.40 -0.08 6.43
N TRP A 305 -14.30 1.15 6.86
CA TRP A 305 -14.90 2.30 6.25
C TRP A 305 -13.83 3.35 5.97
N ALA A 306 -13.87 3.93 4.77
CA ALA A 306 -12.99 5.01 4.36
C ALA A 306 -13.79 6.13 3.70
N ASP A 307 -13.42 7.37 4.00
CA ASP A 307 -14.02 8.58 3.44
C ASP A 307 -12.93 9.56 3.03
N THR A 308 -12.77 9.76 1.72
CA THR A 308 -11.86 10.73 1.13
C THR A 308 -12.56 12.03 0.72
N ARG A 309 -13.85 12.20 1.04
CA ARG A 309 -14.56 13.47 0.84
C ARG A 309 -14.12 14.48 1.90
N THR A 310 -13.74 15.65 1.47
CA THR A 310 -13.46 16.74 2.41
C THR A 310 -14.74 17.45 2.81
N ASN A 311 -14.86 17.86 4.08
CA ASN A 311 -16.07 18.49 4.62
C ASN A 311 -16.18 19.98 4.25
N GLY A 312 -17.42 20.51 4.16
CA GLY A 312 -17.73 21.91 3.96
C GLY A 312 -17.65 22.37 2.51
N ASP A 313 -17.15 23.60 2.31
CA ASP A 313 -17.01 24.23 0.99
C ASP A 313 -15.87 23.63 0.14
N ALA A 314 -15.10 22.74 0.73
CA ALA A 314 -13.94 22.11 0.15
C ALA A 314 -14.22 20.68 -0.39
N LYS A 315 -15.46 20.38 -0.78
CA LYS A 315 -15.81 19.09 -1.37
C LYS A 315 -15.10 18.86 -2.69
N GLY A 316 -14.69 17.61 -2.93
CA GLY A 316 -14.10 17.17 -4.18
C GLY A 316 -12.67 17.61 -4.44
N ILE A 317 -11.99 18.13 -3.45
CA ILE A 317 -10.61 18.61 -3.61
C ILE A 317 -9.56 17.69 -2.99
N SER A 318 -9.96 16.59 -2.35
CA SER A 318 -9.02 15.59 -1.86
C SER A 318 -8.20 14.98 -3.01
N TYR A 319 -6.89 14.83 -2.78
CA TYR A 319 -5.91 14.40 -3.76
C TYR A 319 -5.82 15.30 -5.00
N SER A 320 -6.35 16.53 -4.92
CA SER A 320 -6.33 17.52 -5.99
C SER A 320 -5.62 18.78 -5.53
N HIS A 321 -4.85 19.44 -6.41
CA HIS A 321 -4.11 20.65 -6.06
C HIS A 321 -4.08 21.62 -7.24
N TYR A 322 -4.22 22.91 -6.98
CA TYR A 322 -4.33 23.94 -8.01
C TYR A 322 -3.04 24.21 -8.80
N ILE A 323 -1.88 23.80 -8.27
CA ILE A 323 -0.58 23.86 -8.98
C ILE A 323 -0.23 22.48 -9.54
N TYR A 324 -0.19 21.46 -8.70
CA TYR A 324 0.04 20.07 -9.09
C TYR A 324 -1.27 19.47 -9.58
N GLN A 325 -1.72 19.92 -10.78
CA GLN A 325 -3.09 19.66 -11.26
C GLN A 325 -3.39 18.20 -11.58
N ASP A 326 -2.36 17.38 -11.88
CA ASP A 326 -2.55 15.93 -11.96
C ASP A 326 -2.80 15.27 -10.58
N GLY A 327 -2.80 16.06 -9.53
CA GLY A 327 -3.16 15.66 -8.18
C GLY A 327 -2.18 14.68 -7.52
N TYR A 328 -2.64 13.96 -6.52
CA TYR A 328 -1.89 12.94 -5.81
C TYR A 328 -2.04 11.57 -6.48
N TYR A 329 -1.58 11.48 -7.75
CA TYR A 329 -1.73 10.32 -8.62
C TYR A 329 -0.40 9.99 -9.32
N GLN A 330 -0.25 8.74 -9.76
CA GLN A 330 0.85 8.21 -10.54
C GLN A 330 0.26 7.39 -11.70
N HIS A 331 0.55 7.79 -12.95
CA HIS A 331 -0.06 7.19 -14.14
C HIS A 331 -1.61 7.12 -14.07
N GLY A 332 -2.24 8.14 -13.46
CA GLY A 332 -3.70 8.18 -13.27
C GLY A 332 -4.26 7.29 -12.17
N PHE A 333 -3.44 6.51 -11.48
CA PHE A 333 -3.83 5.75 -10.28
C PHE A 333 -3.55 6.54 -9.00
N PRO A 334 -4.45 6.50 -8.00
CA PRO A 334 -4.26 7.24 -6.75
C PRO A 334 -3.09 6.69 -5.94
N LEU A 335 -2.26 7.60 -5.41
CA LEU A 335 -1.17 7.27 -4.49
C LEU A 335 -1.65 7.05 -3.05
N GLY A 336 -2.84 7.52 -2.72
CA GLY A 336 -3.54 7.28 -1.47
C GLY A 336 -4.51 6.09 -1.57
N HIS A 337 -5.76 6.28 -1.13
CA HIS A 337 -6.77 5.23 -1.14
C HIS A 337 -7.16 4.84 -2.57
N ALA A 338 -7.37 3.54 -2.80
CA ALA A 338 -7.64 2.98 -4.13
C ALA A 338 -8.88 3.55 -4.84
N MET A 339 -9.87 4.08 -4.11
CA MET A 339 -11.03 4.74 -4.71
C MET A 339 -10.71 6.17 -5.23
N GLY A 340 -9.53 6.71 -4.90
CA GLY A 340 -9.16 8.08 -5.22
C GLY A 340 -9.77 9.11 -4.27
N GLY A 341 -9.69 10.37 -4.67
CA GLY A 341 -10.31 11.48 -3.95
C GLY A 341 -11.83 11.49 -4.11
N ASP A 342 -12.50 12.23 -3.21
CA ASP A 342 -13.96 12.46 -3.21
C ASP A 342 -14.82 11.19 -3.25
N GLY A 343 -14.39 10.17 -2.50
CA GLY A 343 -15.06 8.87 -2.43
C GLY A 343 -15.41 8.45 -1.00
N GLU A 344 -16.29 7.47 -0.90
CA GLU A 344 -16.66 6.78 0.33
C GLU A 344 -16.75 5.29 0.06
N MET A 345 -16.12 4.47 0.88
CA MET A 345 -16.17 3.02 0.74
C MET A 345 -16.42 2.35 2.08
N ILE A 346 -17.21 1.30 2.04
CA ILE A 346 -17.35 0.34 3.14
C ILE A 346 -17.07 -1.06 2.59
N SER A 347 -16.31 -1.83 3.33
CA SER A 347 -15.97 -3.20 2.97
C SER A 347 -16.02 -4.13 4.18
N VAL A 348 -16.34 -5.38 3.90
CA VAL A 348 -16.22 -6.49 4.85
C VAL A 348 -15.51 -7.61 4.13
N GLY A 349 -14.41 -8.06 4.70
CA GLY A 349 -13.61 -9.11 4.08
C GLY A 349 -12.91 -10.00 5.10
N GLY A 350 -12.08 -10.87 4.59
CA GLY A 350 -11.28 -11.75 5.42
C GLY A 350 -10.61 -12.87 4.66
N ASP A 351 -9.92 -13.70 5.38
CA ASP A 351 -9.29 -14.91 4.86
C ASP A 351 -9.42 -16.08 5.83
N ILE A 352 -9.40 -17.29 5.27
CA ILE A 352 -9.31 -18.54 6.00
C ILE A 352 -8.23 -19.43 5.38
N ARG A 353 -7.40 -20.03 6.23
CA ARG A 353 -6.41 -21.02 5.84
C ARG A 353 -6.90 -22.41 6.21
N PHE A 354 -7.32 -23.17 5.21
CA PHE A 354 -7.75 -24.56 5.42
C PHE A 354 -6.58 -25.44 5.88
N ASP A 355 -5.45 -25.23 5.22
CA ASP A 355 -4.16 -25.86 5.56
C ASP A 355 -3.02 -24.91 5.12
N VAL A 356 -1.77 -25.38 5.15
CA VAL A 356 -0.58 -24.61 4.76
C VAL A 356 -0.55 -24.31 3.26
N MET A 357 -1.23 -25.14 2.44
CA MET A 357 -1.25 -25.06 0.98
C MET A 357 -2.50 -24.36 0.43
N ASN A 358 -3.54 -24.14 1.24
CA ASN A 358 -4.83 -23.64 0.78
C ASN A 358 -5.31 -22.46 1.62
N ARG A 359 -5.50 -21.32 0.96
CA ARG A 359 -6.09 -20.11 1.54
C ARG A 359 -7.20 -19.59 0.64
N LEU A 360 -8.33 -19.26 1.23
CA LEU A 360 -9.39 -18.50 0.59
C LEU A 360 -9.44 -17.12 1.23
N SER A 361 -9.45 -16.08 0.41
CA SER A 361 -9.67 -14.70 0.85
C SER A 361 -10.78 -14.09 0.02
N GLY A 362 -11.45 -13.07 0.57
CA GLY A 362 -12.48 -12.37 -0.17
C GLY A 362 -13.02 -11.18 0.58
N ARG A 363 -13.75 -10.35 -0.15
CA ARG A 363 -14.41 -9.16 0.37
C ARG A 363 -15.70 -8.86 -0.37
N VAL A 364 -16.61 -8.24 0.33
CA VAL A 364 -17.78 -7.55 -0.22
C VAL A 364 -17.59 -6.07 0.04
N MET A 365 -17.86 -5.23 -0.95
CA MET A 365 -17.67 -3.80 -0.82
C MET A 365 -18.82 -3.01 -1.47
N TYR A 366 -19.01 -1.81 -0.94
CA TYR A 366 -19.80 -0.75 -1.53
C TYR A 366 -18.96 0.53 -1.57
N ALA A 367 -18.75 1.06 -2.75
CA ALA A 367 -17.98 2.28 -2.96
C ALA A 367 -18.81 3.31 -3.71
N LYS A 368 -18.66 4.57 -3.32
CA LYS A 368 -19.05 5.74 -4.11
C LYS A 368 -17.74 6.43 -4.46
N VAL A 369 -17.45 6.55 -5.73
CA VAL A 369 -16.20 7.12 -6.25
C VAL A 369 -16.46 8.42 -6.97
N ASN A 370 -15.52 9.37 -6.89
CA ASN A 370 -15.53 10.63 -7.64
C ASN A 370 -16.87 11.40 -7.59
N GLN A 371 -17.45 11.54 -6.38
CA GLN A 371 -18.85 11.95 -6.20
C GLN A 371 -19.20 13.35 -6.66
N SER A 372 -18.26 14.31 -6.63
CA SER A 372 -18.50 15.67 -7.09
C SER A 372 -17.85 15.97 -8.44
N ALA A 373 -16.95 15.07 -8.92
CA ALA A 373 -16.10 15.31 -10.07
C ALA A 373 -15.41 16.69 -10.05
N ALA A 374 -15.26 17.28 -8.85
CA ALA A 374 -14.61 18.57 -8.66
C ALA A 374 -13.10 18.32 -8.51
N HIS A 375 -12.31 18.97 -9.32
CA HIS A 375 -10.85 18.93 -9.30
C HIS A 375 -10.30 20.26 -9.84
N PHE A 376 -9.04 20.51 -9.61
CA PHE A 376 -8.35 21.64 -10.20
C PHE A 376 -7.84 21.22 -11.59
N GLY A 377 -8.16 22.02 -12.62
CA GLY A 377 -7.82 21.73 -14.02
C GLY A 377 -8.98 21.12 -14.81
N ASP A 378 -8.75 20.91 -16.09
CA ASP A 378 -9.77 20.44 -17.05
C ASP A 378 -9.77 18.91 -17.21
N ASP A 379 -8.70 18.22 -16.78
CA ASP A 379 -8.55 16.79 -16.94
C ASP A 379 -9.01 15.98 -15.74
N GLN A 380 -9.52 14.79 -16.02
CA GLN A 380 -9.90 13.83 -14.97
C GLN A 380 -8.66 13.19 -14.37
N ILE A 381 -8.29 13.62 -13.17
CA ILE A 381 -7.07 13.15 -12.50
C ILE A 381 -7.16 11.69 -12.02
N ASN A 382 -8.35 11.23 -11.63
CA ASN A 382 -8.60 9.84 -11.25
C ASN A 382 -8.96 9.02 -12.50
N LYS A 383 -7.96 8.55 -13.25
CA LYS A 383 -8.19 7.77 -14.47
C LYS A 383 -8.73 6.36 -14.18
N ALA A 384 -8.58 5.85 -12.94
CA ALA A 384 -9.18 4.58 -12.54
C ALA A 384 -10.71 4.68 -12.35
N PHE A 385 -11.19 5.84 -11.86
CA PHE A 385 -12.62 6.13 -11.68
C PHE A 385 -12.89 7.56 -12.16
N PRO A 386 -12.96 7.79 -13.50
CA PRO A 386 -12.99 9.13 -14.07
C PRO A 386 -14.31 9.86 -13.85
N GLU A 387 -15.37 9.14 -13.52
CA GLU A 387 -16.71 9.68 -13.32
C GLU A 387 -17.29 9.27 -11.98
N ASP A 388 -18.34 10.00 -11.53
CA ASP A 388 -19.08 9.61 -10.34
C ASP A 388 -19.77 8.25 -10.55
N ASP A 389 -19.57 7.33 -9.63
CA ASP A 389 -20.15 5.99 -9.71
C ASP A 389 -20.45 5.41 -8.32
N LYS A 390 -21.36 4.44 -8.28
CA LYS A 390 -21.65 3.62 -7.13
C LYS A 390 -21.45 2.16 -7.48
N ILE A 391 -20.51 1.54 -6.84
CA ILE A 391 -20.06 0.19 -7.15
C ILE A 391 -20.33 -0.72 -5.96
N LYS A 392 -21.00 -1.83 -6.21
CA LYS A 392 -21.11 -2.96 -5.27
C LYS A 392 -20.32 -4.11 -5.86
N ALA A 393 -19.51 -4.78 -5.06
CA ALA A 393 -18.73 -5.89 -5.58
C ALA A 393 -18.52 -7.00 -4.55
N LEU A 394 -18.35 -8.21 -5.06
CA LEU A 394 -17.81 -9.38 -4.36
C LEU A 394 -16.56 -9.82 -5.09
N ASP A 395 -15.49 -10.01 -4.35
CA ASP A 395 -14.17 -10.41 -4.86
C ASP A 395 -13.65 -11.58 -4.03
N LEU A 396 -13.33 -12.72 -4.67
CA LEU A 396 -12.92 -13.95 -4.01
C LEU A 396 -11.63 -14.47 -4.66
N THR A 397 -10.63 -14.77 -3.85
CA THR A 397 -9.34 -15.34 -4.30
C THR A 397 -9.03 -16.62 -3.56
N TRP A 398 -8.85 -17.72 -4.29
CA TRP A 398 -8.29 -18.95 -3.78
C TRP A 398 -6.81 -19.05 -4.15
N THR A 399 -5.95 -19.18 -3.14
CA THR A 399 -4.52 -19.45 -3.32
C THR A 399 -4.25 -20.89 -2.97
N HIS A 400 -3.72 -21.64 -3.93
CA HIS A 400 -3.30 -23.04 -3.78
C HIS A 400 -1.82 -23.20 -4.10
N TYR A 401 -1.06 -23.77 -3.18
CA TYR A 401 0.34 -24.07 -3.43
C TYR A 401 0.44 -25.48 -4.03
N LEU A 402 0.73 -25.58 -5.32
CA LEU A 402 1.00 -26.84 -6.00
C LEU A 402 2.25 -27.54 -5.43
N LYS A 403 3.23 -26.74 -5.02
CA LYS A 403 4.39 -27.06 -4.20
C LYS A 403 4.63 -25.88 -3.24
N PRO A 404 5.39 -26.01 -2.15
CA PRO A 404 5.62 -24.92 -1.19
C PRO A 404 6.14 -23.60 -1.80
N THR A 405 6.75 -23.66 -2.98
CA THR A 405 7.28 -22.48 -3.72
C THR A 405 6.54 -22.20 -5.02
N LEU A 406 5.42 -22.88 -5.29
CA LEU A 406 4.67 -22.76 -6.54
C LEU A 406 3.20 -22.41 -6.24
N PRO A 407 2.89 -21.16 -5.92
CA PRO A 407 1.52 -20.71 -5.69
C PRO A 407 0.76 -20.53 -7.00
N LEU A 408 -0.46 -21.04 -7.01
CA LEU A 408 -1.50 -20.79 -8.01
C LEU A 408 -2.58 -19.93 -7.35
N LYS A 409 -2.91 -18.79 -7.94
CA LYS A 409 -3.99 -17.90 -7.50
C LYS A 409 -5.12 -17.93 -8.51
N ILE A 410 -6.33 -18.19 -8.08
CA ILE A 410 -7.54 -18.12 -8.89
C ILE A 410 -8.45 -17.10 -8.22
N ASN A 411 -8.82 -16.08 -8.96
CA ASN A 411 -9.73 -15.04 -8.49
C ASN A 411 -11.01 -15.03 -9.32
N GLY A 412 -12.12 -14.71 -8.69
CA GLY A 412 -13.40 -14.44 -9.35
C GLY A 412 -14.05 -13.25 -8.69
N TRP A 413 -14.61 -12.35 -9.49
CA TRP A 413 -15.30 -11.17 -9.01
C TRP A 413 -16.59 -10.91 -9.77
N VAL A 414 -17.52 -10.24 -9.10
CA VAL A 414 -18.74 -9.70 -9.67
C VAL A 414 -18.95 -8.30 -9.15
N SER A 415 -19.43 -7.41 -9.98
CA SER A 415 -19.75 -6.04 -9.60
C SER A 415 -21.07 -5.57 -10.21
N ASP A 416 -21.70 -4.59 -9.57
CA ASP A 416 -22.86 -3.84 -10.03
C ASP A 416 -22.53 -2.35 -9.89
N SER A 417 -22.41 -1.66 -11.01
CA SER A 417 -22.06 -0.25 -11.11
C SER A 417 -23.25 0.52 -11.67
N ASP A 418 -23.54 1.70 -11.13
CA ASP A 418 -24.62 2.56 -11.64
C ASP A 418 -24.36 2.99 -13.10
N ARG A 419 -23.09 3.01 -13.55
CA ARG A 419 -22.71 3.43 -14.89
C ARG A 419 -22.48 2.28 -15.87
N GLN A 420 -21.78 1.25 -15.45
CA GLN A 420 -21.38 0.14 -16.32
C GLN A 420 -22.38 -1.04 -16.22
N GLY A 421 -23.25 -1.04 -15.19
CA GLY A 421 -24.15 -2.15 -14.92
C GLY A 421 -23.44 -3.34 -14.27
N ASN A 422 -24.01 -4.53 -14.49
CA ASN A 422 -23.45 -5.78 -13.95
C ASN A 422 -22.24 -6.23 -14.76
N ASP A 423 -21.19 -6.58 -14.05
CA ASP A 423 -19.96 -7.08 -14.62
C ASP A 423 -19.41 -8.25 -13.79
N ALA A 424 -18.65 -9.14 -14.41
CA ALA A 424 -18.06 -10.30 -13.77
C ALA A 424 -16.81 -10.77 -14.50
N GLY A 425 -15.81 -11.17 -13.77
CA GLY A 425 -14.60 -11.70 -14.34
C GLY A 425 -13.93 -12.74 -13.47
N ALA A 426 -12.92 -13.36 -14.05
CA ALA A 426 -12.07 -14.30 -13.36
C ALA A 426 -10.61 -14.10 -13.79
N SER A 427 -9.69 -14.38 -12.89
CA SER A 427 -8.27 -14.35 -13.21
C SER A 427 -7.54 -15.58 -12.69
N ILE A 428 -6.40 -15.85 -13.29
CA ILE A 428 -5.48 -16.87 -12.89
C ILE A 428 -4.06 -16.30 -12.85
N GLY A 429 -3.35 -16.55 -11.77
CA GLY A 429 -1.94 -16.19 -11.60
C GLY A 429 -1.12 -17.36 -11.10
N ILE A 430 0.07 -17.51 -11.60
CA ILE A 430 1.00 -18.56 -11.16
C ILE A 430 2.42 -18.00 -11.07
N GLU A 431 3.11 -18.26 -9.96
CA GLU A 431 4.51 -17.91 -9.75
C GLU A 431 5.36 -19.15 -9.83
N ILE A 432 6.18 -19.28 -10.89
CA ILE A 432 6.95 -20.47 -11.23
C ILE A 432 8.42 -20.21 -10.87
N PRO A 433 8.96 -20.86 -9.82
CA PRO A 433 10.39 -20.79 -9.55
C PRO A 433 11.16 -21.48 -10.69
N LEU A 434 12.25 -20.84 -11.12
CA LEU A 434 13.10 -21.33 -12.22
C LEU A 434 14.35 -22.08 -11.74
N ASP A 435 14.42 -22.42 -10.45
CA ASP A 435 15.52 -23.17 -9.87
C ASP A 435 15.54 -24.62 -10.35
N ARG A 436 16.75 -25.19 -10.46
CA ARG A 436 16.97 -26.54 -11.03
C ARG A 436 16.17 -27.66 -10.38
N ASP A 437 15.80 -27.52 -9.10
CA ASP A 437 15.08 -28.53 -8.32
C ASP A 437 13.63 -28.77 -8.78
N ILE A 438 13.05 -27.91 -9.61
CA ILE A 438 11.67 -28.04 -10.09
C ILE A 438 11.58 -28.83 -11.38
N PHE A 439 12.60 -28.76 -12.24
CA PHE A 439 12.62 -29.43 -13.53
C PHE A 439 13.23 -30.83 -13.49
N GLY A 440 13.76 -31.28 -12.34
CA GLY A 440 14.21 -32.66 -12.14
C GLY A 440 15.41 -33.07 -13.02
N PHE A 441 16.30 -32.11 -13.37
CA PHE A 441 17.53 -32.37 -14.11
C PHE A 441 18.77 -32.31 -13.23
#